data_0213fea4883fc8a5ea1fab55f67dc34d
#
_entry.id   0213fea4883fc8a5ea1fab55f67dc34d
#
_cell.length_a   1.000
_cell.length_b   1.000
_cell.length_c   1.000
_cell.angle_alpha   90.00
_cell.angle_beta   90.00
_cell.angle_gamma   90.00
#
_symmetry.space_group_name_H-M   'P 1'
#
loop_
_entity.id
_entity.type
_entity.pdbx_description
1 polymer ?
#
loop_
_entity_poly.entity_id
_entity_poly.type
_entity_poly.pdbx_seq_one_letter_code
_entity_poly.pdbx_strand_id
1 'polypeptide(L)'
;YGLDENNTIKNYSFRLSRMSQIQGTSLFIPCPEDIEKNFSLTQSLGASYAINTPPETSCVLLTKKGLSSFRHIYFGRPKIEKKEPAPNGCFRYSFNCSEEQLYRYFRRFNPGEAIVESPPSLRDRIIDFHKKSLEVYQ
;
A
#
# COMPACT_ATOMS: atom_id res chain seq x y z
N TYR A 1 -2.03 14.59 12.76
CA TYR A 1 -3.44 14.45 12.42
C TYR A 1 -4.09 15.82 12.25
N GLY A 2 -5.19 15.89 11.57
CA GLY A 2 -5.99 17.12 11.42
C GLY A 2 -7.46 16.79 11.36
N LEU A 3 -8.29 17.81 11.50
CA LEU A 3 -9.73 17.70 11.29
C LEU A 3 -10.04 18.00 9.82
N ASP A 4 -10.93 17.24 9.23
CA ASP A 4 -11.51 17.55 7.92
C ASP A 4 -12.68 18.54 8.05
N GLU A 5 -13.31 18.90 6.93
CA GLU A 5 -14.44 19.81 6.86
C GLU A 5 -15.66 19.36 7.70
N ASN A 6 -15.71 18.08 8.06
CA ASN A 6 -16.76 17.47 8.88
C ASN A 6 -16.32 17.25 10.34
N ASN A 7 -15.25 17.87 10.81
CA ASN A 7 -14.66 17.67 12.13
C ASN A 7 -14.22 16.21 12.40
N THR A 8 -13.98 15.41 11.36
CA THR A 8 -13.51 14.04 11.49
C THR A 8 -11.99 14.03 11.56
N ILE A 9 -11.43 13.28 12.52
CA ILE A 9 -9.98 13.15 12.67
C ILE A 9 -9.43 12.32 11.50
N LYS A 10 -8.50 12.92 10.74
CA LYS A 10 -7.77 12.24 9.67
C LYS A 10 -6.29 12.25 9.90
N ASN A 11 -5.64 11.16 9.52
CA ASN A 11 -4.19 11.05 9.52
C ASN A 11 -3.62 11.56 8.20
N TYR A 12 -2.62 12.43 8.28
CA TYR A 12 -1.92 12.97 7.13
C TYR A 12 -0.45 12.55 7.18
N SER A 13 0.11 12.19 6.04
CA SER A 13 1.54 11.93 5.89
C SER A 13 2.18 13.05 5.07
N PHE A 14 3.22 13.67 5.61
CA PHE A 14 3.96 14.73 4.95
C PHE A 14 5.41 14.30 4.70
N ARG A 15 5.95 14.72 3.56
CA ARG A 15 7.40 14.57 3.31
C ARG A 15 8.15 15.66 4.05
N LEU A 16 9.12 15.30 4.88
CA LEU A 16 9.97 16.26 5.60
C LEU A 16 10.62 17.29 4.67
N SER A 17 11.02 16.87 3.46
CA SER A 17 11.62 17.76 2.45
C SER A 17 10.65 18.83 1.90
N ARG A 18 9.36 18.73 2.18
CA ARG A 18 8.34 19.73 1.81
C ARG A 18 7.85 20.56 2.99
N MET A 19 8.41 20.35 4.16
CA MET A 19 8.09 21.11 5.37
C MET A 19 9.05 22.28 5.49
N SER A 20 8.51 23.47 5.72
CA SER A 20 9.27 24.69 6.03
C SER A 20 8.72 25.29 7.31
N GLN A 21 9.56 26.00 8.04
CA GLN A 21 9.19 26.74 9.26
C GLN A 21 8.54 25.85 10.34
N ILE A 22 9.15 24.70 10.62
CA ILE A 22 8.69 23.82 11.69
C ILE A 22 9.01 24.52 13.02
N GLN A 23 7.98 24.82 13.80
CA GLN A 23 8.10 25.41 15.13
C GLN A 23 7.60 24.42 16.17
N GLY A 24 8.38 24.26 17.24
CA GLY A 24 7.91 23.56 18.43
C GLY A 24 6.88 24.39 19.18
N THR A 25 5.86 23.75 19.71
CA THR A 25 4.88 24.37 20.60
C THR A 25 4.91 23.71 21.96
N SER A 26 4.68 24.49 23.01
CA SER A 26 4.48 23.98 24.38
C SER A 26 3.05 23.47 24.62
N LEU A 27 2.16 23.60 23.64
CA LEU A 27 0.80 23.07 23.72
C LEU A 27 0.85 21.56 23.71
N PHE A 28 0.47 20.96 24.83
CA PHE A 28 0.22 19.52 24.92
C PHE A 28 -1.18 19.23 24.36
N ILE A 29 -1.23 18.57 23.23
CA ILE A 29 -2.49 18.05 22.68
C ILE A 29 -2.51 16.54 22.99
N PRO A 30 -3.41 16.06 23.85
CA PRO A 30 -3.49 14.63 24.14
C PRO A 30 -3.75 13.86 22.84
N CYS A 31 -2.98 12.79 22.62
CA CYS A 31 -3.17 11.92 21.49
C CYS A 31 -4.39 11.04 21.74
N PRO A 32 -5.46 11.12 20.95
CA PRO A 32 -6.57 10.19 21.08
C PRO A 32 -6.12 8.74 20.90
N GLU A 33 -6.71 7.80 21.64
CA GLU A 33 -6.36 6.38 21.56
C GLU A 33 -6.41 5.80 20.14
N ASP A 34 -7.36 6.28 19.32
CA ASP A 34 -7.47 5.89 17.91
C ASP A 34 -6.25 6.32 17.07
N ILE A 35 -5.61 7.44 17.42
CA ILE A 35 -4.41 7.92 16.74
C ILE A 35 -3.21 7.08 17.15
N GLU A 36 -3.09 6.72 18.42
CA GLU A 36 -2.01 5.87 18.92
C GLU A 36 -2.08 4.47 18.29
N LYS A 37 -3.28 3.90 18.19
CA LYS A 37 -3.53 2.65 17.49
C LYS A 37 -3.19 2.74 16.00
N ASN A 38 -3.58 3.83 15.33
CA ASN A 38 -3.24 4.07 13.93
C ASN A 38 -1.74 4.34 13.74
N PHE A 39 -1.05 4.92 14.70
CA PHE A 39 0.38 5.14 14.65
C PHE A 39 1.16 3.84 14.71
N SER A 40 0.76 2.89 15.55
CA SER A 40 1.38 1.55 15.57
C SER A 40 1.16 0.79 14.25
N LEU A 41 -0.01 0.92 13.62
CA LEU A 41 -0.27 0.41 12.28
C LEU A 41 0.60 1.11 11.22
N THR A 42 0.81 2.42 11.31
CA THR A 42 1.68 3.18 10.40
C THR A 42 3.14 2.73 10.52
N GLN A 43 3.61 2.39 11.71
CA GLN A 43 4.96 1.83 11.90
C GLN A 43 5.12 0.48 11.20
N SER A 44 4.08 -0.36 11.19
CA SER A 44 4.11 -1.67 10.53
C SER A 44 3.96 -1.60 9.01
N LEU A 45 3.20 -0.63 8.51
CA LEU A 45 2.81 -0.51 7.09
C LEU A 45 3.62 0.54 6.31
N GLY A 46 4.35 1.41 7.01
CA GLY A 46 5.08 2.54 6.45
C GLY A 46 4.25 3.82 6.32
N ALA A 47 4.90 4.95 6.60
CA ALA A 47 4.28 6.28 6.68
C ALA A 47 3.70 6.83 5.36
N SER A 48 3.89 6.15 4.25
CA SER A 48 3.46 6.60 2.92
C SER A 48 1.98 6.31 2.62
N TYR A 49 1.29 5.60 3.49
CA TYR A 49 -0.06 5.11 3.21
C TYR A 49 -1.03 5.63 4.29
N ALA A 50 -2.01 6.40 3.84
CA ALA A 50 -3.14 6.79 4.70
C ALA A 50 -3.92 5.52 5.07
N ILE A 51 -4.01 5.24 6.36
CA ILE A 51 -4.69 4.06 6.86
C ILE A 51 -6.16 4.43 7.09
N ASN A 52 -6.90 4.51 6.01
CA ASN A 52 -8.36 4.67 6.07
C ASN A 52 -9.09 3.33 5.82
N THR A 53 -8.33 2.29 5.48
CA THR A 53 -8.86 0.96 5.20
C THR A 53 -8.14 -0.03 6.11
N PRO A 54 -8.84 -0.89 6.83
CA PRO A 54 -8.22 -1.94 7.64
C PRO A 54 -7.33 -2.82 6.74
N PRO A 55 -6.21 -3.31 7.25
CA PRO A 55 -5.38 -4.24 6.52
C PRO A 55 -6.14 -5.54 6.25
N GLU A 56 -6.09 -6.01 5.02
CA GLU A 56 -6.67 -7.28 4.62
C GLU A 56 -5.57 -8.22 4.15
N THR A 57 -5.74 -9.51 4.42
CA THR A 57 -4.84 -10.52 3.89
C THR A 57 -5.06 -10.64 2.39
N SER A 58 -4.07 -10.24 1.64
CA SER A 58 -4.07 -10.29 0.19
C SER A 58 -3.09 -11.33 -0.31
N CYS A 59 -3.40 -11.95 -1.44
CA CYS A 59 -2.58 -12.97 -2.06
C CYS A 59 -2.23 -12.61 -3.50
N VAL A 60 -0.94 -12.65 -3.81
CA VAL A 60 -0.41 -12.35 -5.15
C VAL A 60 0.54 -13.47 -5.60
N LEU A 61 0.27 -14.01 -6.77
CA LEU A 61 1.16 -14.96 -7.43
C LEU A 61 2.21 -14.20 -8.23
N LEU A 62 3.48 -14.44 -7.94
CA LEU A 62 4.62 -13.89 -8.69
C LEU A 62 5.22 -14.98 -9.59
N THR A 63 5.35 -14.66 -10.87
CA THR A 63 6.08 -15.48 -11.83
C THR A 63 7.60 -15.34 -11.62
N LYS A 64 8.42 -16.13 -12.31
CA LYS A 64 9.89 -15.98 -12.27
C LYS A 64 10.34 -14.55 -12.61
N LYS A 65 9.72 -13.94 -13.63
CA LYS A 65 9.99 -12.53 -13.99
C LYS A 65 9.51 -11.59 -12.90
N GLY A 66 8.31 -11.80 -12.37
CA GLY A 66 7.75 -11.03 -11.28
C GLY A 66 8.59 -11.09 -10.00
N LEU A 67 9.24 -12.20 -9.72
CA LEU A 67 10.20 -12.31 -8.61
C LEU A 67 11.42 -11.41 -8.82
N SER A 68 11.90 -11.30 -10.05
CA SER A 68 12.99 -10.37 -10.39
C SER A 68 12.55 -8.93 -10.17
N SER A 69 11.41 -8.54 -10.72
CA SER A 69 10.83 -7.21 -10.52
C SER A 69 10.59 -6.90 -9.04
N PHE A 70 10.08 -7.86 -8.28
CA PHE A 70 9.87 -7.73 -6.84
C PHE A 70 11.18 -7.47 -6.08
N ARG A 71 12.30 -8.05 -6.51
CA ARG A 71 13.62 -7.82 -5.90
C ARG A 71 14.18 -6.43 -6.23
N HIS A 72 13.86 -5.86 -7.38
CA HIS A 72 14.40 -4.57 -7.83
C HIS A 72 13.53 -3.38 -7.40
N ILE A 73 12.21 -3.56 -7.26
CA ILE A 73 11.32 -2.47 -6.87
C ILE A 73 11.27 -2.38 -5.34
N TYR A 74 12.10 -1.53 -4.75
CA TYR A 74 12.18 -1.38 -3.30
C TYR A 74 11.13 -0.45 -2.72
N PHE A 75 10.90 0.67 -3.39
CA PHE A 75 10.05 1.73 -2.85
C PHE A 75 8.59 1.29 -2.75
N GLY A 76 8.04 1.44 -1.55
CA GLY A 76 6.64 1.06 -1.27
C GLY A 76 6.39 -0.44 -1.25
N ARG A 77 7.43 -1.27 -1.19
CA ARG A 77 7.28 -2.73 -1.10
C ARG A 77 6.50 -3.08 0.15
N PRO A 78 5.40 -3.84 0.00
CA PRO A 78 4.65 -4.34 1.16
C PRO A 78 5.47 -5.37 1.93
N LYS A 79 5.24 -5.44 3.24
CA LYS A 79 5.83 -6.46 4.09
C LYS A 79 5.22 -7.83 3.73
N ILE A 80 6.09 -8.80 3.45
CA ILE A 80 5.66 -10.17 3.20
C ILE A 80 5.28 -10.81 4.53
N GLU A 81 4.09 -11.38 4.60
CA GLU A 81 3.63 -12.17 5.73
C GLU A 81 3.94 -13.65 5.52
N LYS A 82 3.63 -14.17 4.34
CA LYS A 82 3.85 -15.57 3.98
C LYS A 82 4.35 -15.71 2.55
N LYS A 83 5.17 -16.72 2.32
CA LYS A 83 5.66 -17.09 0.99
C LYS A 83 5.52 -18.59 0.81
N GLU A 84 4.87 -19.02 -0.27
CA GLU A 84 4.64 -20.41 -0.61
C GLU A 84 5.06 -20.71 -2.05
N PRO A 85 5.67 -21.88 -2.33
CA PRO A 85 5.92 -22.27 -3.68
C PRO A 85 4.61 -22.55 -4.43
N ALA A 86 4.60 -22.24 -5.72
CA ALA A 86 3.49 -22.49 -6.63
C ALA A 86 4.02 -23.19 -7.89
N PRO A 87 3.15 -23.80 -8.71
CA PRO A 87 3.55 -24.49 -9.94
C PRO A 87 4.39 -23.61 -10.87
N ASN A 88 5.15 -24.25 -11.77
CA ASN A 88 5.95 -23.59 -12.80
C ASN A 88 7.02 -22.62 -12.29
N GLY A 89 7.50 -22.83 -11.06
CA GLY A 89 8.51 -21.97 -10.43
C GLY A 89 7.99 -20.58 -10.04
N CYS A 90 6.68 -20.44 -9.92
CA CYS A 90 6.02 -19.27 -9.34
C CYS A 90 6.05 -19.35 -7.80
N PHE A 91 5.74 -18.23 -7.16
CA PHE A 91 5.56 -18.15 -5.72
C PHE A 91 4.32 -17.35 -5.38
N ARG A 92 3.58 -17.83 -4.42
CA ARG A 92 2.44 -17.12 -3.83
C ARG A 92 2.92 -16.35 -2.62
N TYR A 93 2.63 -15.06 -2.59
CA TYR A 93 2.97 -14.16 -1.50
C TYR A 93 1.70 -13.64 -0.84
N SER A 94 1.64 -13.74 0.48
CA SER A 94 0.57 -13.13 1.28
C SER A 94 1.08 -11.85 1.94
N PHE A 95 0.21 -10.84 1.95
CA PHE A 95 0.48 -9.53 2.52
C PHE A 95 -0.67 -9.14 3.45
N ASN A 96 -0.33 -8.53 4.58
CA ASN A 96 -1.30 -7.95 5.51
C ASN A 96 -1.12 -6.43 5.51
N CYS A 97 -1.70 -5.76 4.52
CA CYS A 97 -1.58 -4.33 4.35
C CYS A 97 -2.79 -3.77 3.60
N SER A 98 -2.88 -2.44 3.48
CA SER A 98 -4.01 -1.83 2.78
C SER A 98 -4.01 -2.19 1.28
N GLU A 99 -5.20 -2.37 0.73
CA GLU A 99 -5.40 -2.60 -0.71
C GLU A 99 -4.74 -1.49 -1.55
N GLU A 100 -4.81 -0.24 -1.09
CA GLU A 100 -4.20 0.91 -1.77
C GLU A 100 -2.66 0.76 -1.88
N GLN A 101 -2.01 0.22 -0.85
CA GLN A 101 -0.58 -0.06 -0.89
C GLN A 101 -0.25 -1.09 -1.97
N LEU A 102 -0.97 -2.18 -1.99
CA LEU A 102 -0.77 -3.25 -2.98
C LEU A 102 -1.05 -2.77 -4.39
N TYR A 103 -2.14 -2.02 -4.59
CA TYR A 103 -2.46 -1.42 -5.88
C TYR A 103 -1.34 -0.52 -6.39
N ARG A 104 -0.85 0.43 -5.59
CA ARG A 104 0.26 1.31 -5.96
C ARG A 104 1.56 0.56 -6.21
N TYR A 105 1.78 -0.54 -5.53
CA TYR A 105 2.97 -1.35 -5.70
C TYR A 105 2.90 -2.21 -6.96
N PHE A 106 1.84 -3.03 -7.11
CA PHE A 106 1.75 -4.03 -8.17
C PHE A 106 1.37 -3.48 -9.55
N ARG A 107 0.72 -2.32 -9.66
CA ARG A 107 0.49 -1.67 -10.95
C ARG A 107 1.78 -1.29 -11.71
N ARG A 108 2.93 -1.37 -11.06
CA ARG A 108 4.25 -1.11 -11.66
C ARG A 108 4.87 -2.35 -12.31
N PHE A 109 4.24 -3.50 -12.13
CA PHE A 109 4.70 -4.75 -12.72
C PHE A 109 4.22 -4.87 -14.16
N ASN A 110 5.02 -5.51 -15.00
CA ASN A 110 4.59 -5.79 -16.36
C ASN A 110 3.46 -6.84 -16.37
N PRO A 111 2.62 -6.86 -17.42
CA PRO A 111 1.57 -7.85 -17.56
C PRO A 111 2.11 -9.28 -17.41
N GLY A 112 1.45 -10.07 -16.57
CA GLY A 112 1.83 -11.47 -16.30
C GLY A 112 3.00 -11.66 -15.33
N GLU A 113 3.60 -10.61 -14.78
CA GLU A 113 4.62 -10.74 -13.74
C GLU A 113 4.03 -10.98 -12.35
N ALA A 114 2.93 -10.30 -12.04
CA ALA A 114 2.20 -10.42 -10.79
C ALA A 114 0.71 -10.61 -11.06
N ILE A 115 0.12 -11.62 -10.44
CA ILE A 115 -1.30 -11.94 -10.59
C ILE A 115 -1.95 -11.86 -9.21
N VAL A 116 -2.87 -10.93 -9.04
CA VAL A 116 -3.63 -10.81 -7.80
C VAL A 116 -4.67 -11.92 -7.73
N GLU A 117 -4.54 -12.81 -6.76
CA GLU A 117 -5.49 -13.88 -6.51
C GLU A 117 -6.61 -13.42 -5.57
N SER A 118 -6.25 -12.61 -4.55
CA SER A 118 -7.21 -12.00 -3.61
C SER A 118 -6.69 -10.66 -3.07
N PRO A 119 -7.57 -9.72 -2.66
CA PRO A 119 -9.02 -9.75 -2.82
C PRO A 119 -9.45 -9.46 -4.27
N PRO A 120 -10.69 -9.82 -4.66
CA PRO A 120 -11.23 -9.50 -5.99
C PRO A 120 -11.22 -8.00 -6.30
N SER A 121 -11.53 -7.15 -5.31
CA SER A 121 -11.51 -5.69 -5.44
C SER A 121 -10.17 -5.15 -5.96
N LEU A 122 -9.06 -5.62 -5.39
CA LEU A 122 -7.72 -5.25 -5.84
C LEU A 122 -7.44 -5.73 -7.27
N ARG A 123 -7.83 -6.96 -7.58
CA ARG A 123 -7.69 -7.52 -8.93
C ARG A 123 -8.44 -6.67 -9.95
N ASP A 124 -9.69 -6.33 -9.67
CA ASP A 124 -10.54 -5.57 -10.58
C ASP A 124 -10.00 -4.14 -10.78
N ARG A 125 -9.46 -3.50 -9.75
CA ARG A 125 -8.77 -2.21 -9.86
C ARG A 125 -7.54 -2.26 -10.77
N ILE A 126 -6.75 -3.33 -10.71
CA ILE A 126 -5.57 -3.51 -11.58
C ILE A 126 -6.02 -3.75 -13.03
N ILE A 127 -7.06 -4.55 -13.24
CA ILE A 127 -7.64 -4.78 -14.56
C ILE A 127 -8.13 -3.45 -15.16
N ASP A 128 -8.88 -2.66 -14.40
CA ASP A 128 -9.40 -1.35 -14.84
C ASP A 128 -8.26 -0.38 -15.19
N PHE A 129 -7.20 -0.36 -14.40
CA PHE A 129 -6.01 0.44 -14.69
C PHE A 129 -5.40 0.07 -16.05
N HIS A 130 -5.25 -1.22 -16.35
CA HIS A 130 -4.69 -1.65 -17.63
C HIS A 130 -5.63 -1.40 -18.80
N LYS A 131 -6.95 -1.55 -18.63
CA LYS A 131 -7.95 -1.21 -19.65
C LYS A 131 -7.90 0.28 -20.01
N LYS A 132 -7.94 1.16 -18.99
CA LYS A 132 -7.83 2.60 -19.20
C LYS A 132 -6.50 3.02 -19.84
N SER A 133 -5.42 2.33 -19.48
CA SER A 133 -4.13 2.58 -20.13
C SER A 133 -4.14 2.22 -21.61
N LEU A 134 -4.84 1.18 -22.00
CA LEU A 134 -4.97 0.77 -23.41
C LEU A 134 -5.85 1.75 -24.20
N GLU A 135 -6.92 2.26 -23.61
CA GLU A 135 -7.83 3.23 -24.25
C GLU A 135 -7.12 4.51 -24.70
N VAL A 136 -6.05 4.91 -24.01
CA VAL A 136 -5.27 6.11 -24.38
C VAL A 136 -4.52 5.93 -25.69
N TYR A 137 -4.27 4.71 -26.14
CA TYR A 137 -3.50 4.39 -27.36
C TYR A 137 -4.40 3.89 -28.50
N GLN A 138 -5.70 3.86 -28.34
CA GLN A 138 -6.69 3.53 -29.38
C GLN A 138 -7.35 4.79 -29.94
#